data_ddd80b54dd14a9cae59488d3528a17d0
#
_entry.id   ddd80b54dd14a9cae59488d3528a17d0
#
_cell.length_a   1.000
_cell.length_b   1.000
_cell.length_c   1.000
_cell.angle_alpha   90.00
_cell.angle_beta   90.00
_cell.angle_gamma   90.00
#
_symmetry.space_group_name_H-M   'P 1'
#
loop_
_entity.id
_entity.type
_entity.pdbx_description
1 polymer ?
#
loop_
_entity_poly.entity_id
_entity_poly.type
_entity_poly.pdbx_seq_one_letter_code
_entity_poly.pdbx_strand_id
1 'polypeptide(L)'
;MPATRIHLVRHGEVDNPNGVLYGRLPNFALTALGRQMAEATAKELASTGANYTRLISSPLLRTLQSARPIAEALNLSVSTEQLIIEPTNIFEGKKVGLETVLANPAYLLKLYNPLQPSWGEPYKQIVARMTEALRRAWDQTPSGEVVMVSHQLPIWSLHLAAAGKPLWHDPRTRRCDLSSITSFEFRNNKLVEVDYCDPAKALRTKAVDSGAV
;
A
#
# COMPACT_ATOMS: atom_id res chain seq x y z
N MET A 1 -23.59 -13.87 2.33
CA MET A 1 -22.48 -14.21 1.40
C MET A 1 -21.29 -13.37 1.84
N PRO A 2 -20.05 -13.80 1.68
CA PRO A 2 -18.87 -12.97 2.02
C PRO A 2 -18.82 -11.70 1.15
N ALA A 3 -17.81 -10.86 1.37
CA ALA A 3 -17.57 -9.70 0.51
C ALA A 3 -17.50 -10.10 -0.97
N THR A 4 -17.81 -9.17 -1.86
CA THR A 4 -17.77 -9.42 -3.31
C THR A 4 -16.47 -8.92 -3.94
N ARG A 5 -15.82 -7.88 -3.35
CA ARG A 5 -14.57 -7.30 -3.83
C ARG A 5 -13.80 -6.60 -2.72
N ILE A 6 -12.48 -6.57 -2.82
CA ILE A 6 -11.59 -5.81 -1.94
C ILE A 6 -10.77 -4.85 -2.77
N HIS A 7 -10.80 -3.56 -2.40
CA HIS A 7 -10.05 -2.48 -3.02
C HIS A 7 -8.87 -2.09 -2.13
N LEU A 8 -7.66 -2.39 -2.57
CA LEU A 8 -6.45 -1.92 -1.92
C LEU A 8 -6.07 -0.54 -2.45
N VAL A 9 -6.03 0.44 -1.57
CA VAL A 9 -5.67 1.83 -1.87
C VAL A 9 -4.27 2.09 -1.32
N ARG A 10 -3.35 2.58 -2.15
CA ARG A 10 -2.09 3.13 -1.66
C ARG A 10 -2.32 4.53 -1.07
N HIS A 11 -1.65 4.86 0.04
CA HIS A 11 -1.68 6.22 0.61
C HIS A 11 -1.21 7.29 -0.40
N GLY A 12 -1.57 8.54 -0.17
CA GLY A 12 -1.15 9.70 -0.95
C GLY A 12 0.30 10.11 -0.68
N GLU A 13 0.75 11.21 -1.31
CA GLU A 13 2.09 11.76 -1.14
C GLU A 13 2.37 12.12 0.32
N VAL A 14 3.59 11.81 0.76
CA VAL A 14 4.05 11.97 2.16
C VAL A 14 5.00 13.15 2.27
N ASP A 15 4.86 13.95 3.33
CA ASP A 15 5.79 15.01 3.70
C ASP A 15 7.10 14.40 4.18
N ASN A 16 8.11 14.43 3.33
CA ASN A 16 9.43 13.86 3.55
C ASN A 16 10.54 14.80 3.05
N PRO A 17 10.69 15.98 3.67
CA PRO A 17 11.64 17.01 3.20
C PRO A 17 13.09 16.53 3.25
N ASN A 18 13.40 15.58 4.11
CA ASN A 18 14.74 15.02 4.25
C ASN A 18 15.07 13.91 3.25
N GLY A 19 14.08 13.41 2.47
CA GLY A 19 14.27 12.35 1.50
C GLY A 19 14.77 11.03 2.12
N VAL A 20 14.35 10.71 3.35
CA VAL A 20 14.73 9.47 4.03
C VAL A 20 13.76 8.34 3.69
N LEU A 21 14.23 7.11 3.79
CA LEU A 21 13.34 5.95 3.74
C LEU A 21 12.53 5.90 5.03
N TYR A 22 11.23 6.18 4.94
CA TYR A 22 10.39 6.28 6.14
C TYR A 22 9.77 4.96 6.60
N GLY A 23 9.65 3.94 5.73
CA GLY A 23 9.19 2.60 6.11
C GLY A 23 8.04 2.59 7.12
N ARG A 24 8.29 2.06 8.33
CA ARG A 24 7.35 2.06 9.47
C ARG A 24 7.51 3.24 10.42
N LEU A 25 8.39 4.18 10.15
CA LEU A 25 8.57 5.33 11.04
C LEU A 25 7.27 6.10 11.24
N PRO A 26 6.98 6.53 12.48
CA PRO A 26 5.80 7.32 12.81
C PRO A 26 5.91 8.76 12.28
N ASN A 27 4.80 9.50 12.34
CA ASN A 27 4.71 10.94 12.08
C ASN A 27 5.00 11.41 10.64
N PHE A 28 5.11 10.51 9.68
CA PHE A 28 5.14 10.85 8.26
C PHE A 28 3.72 11.09 7.77
N ALA A 29 3.31 12.37 7.75
CA ALA A 29 1.99 12.83 7.36
C ALA A 29 1.88 13.01 5.83
N LEU A 30 0.65 13.11 5.33
CA LEU A 30 0.41 13.51 3.93
C LEU A 30 0.74 15.00 3.73
N THR A 31 1.30 15.32 2.56
CA THR A 31 1.38 16.70 2.07
C THR A 31 -0.03 17.25 1.77
N ALA A 32 -0.13 18.54 1.44
CA ALA A 32 -1.38 19.11 0.91
C ALA A 32 -1.79 18.39 -0.39
N LEU A 33 -0.82 18.09 -1.27
CA LEU A 33 -1.06 17.35 -2.51
C LEU A 33 -1.48 15.90 -2.23
N GLY A 34 -0.85 15.23 -1.26
CA GLY A 34 -1.24 13.88 -0.84
C GLY A 34 -2.68 13.80 -0.33
N ARG A 35 -3.16 14.83 0.35
CA ARG A 35 -4.58 14.93 0.75
C ARG A 35 -5.51 15.08 -0.45
N GLN A 36 -5.16 15.93 -1.42
CA GLN A 36 -5.92 16.06 -2.69
C GLN A 36 -5.97 14.75 -3.47
N MET A 37 -4.86 13.98 -3.46
CA MET A 37 -4.83 12.65 -4.06
C MET A 37 -5.79 11.68 -3.37
N ALA A 38 -5.82 11.68 -2.04
CA ALA A 38 -6.75 10.84 -1.26
C ALA A 38 -8.22 11.25 -1.50
N GLU A 39 -8.50 12.54 -1.64
CA GLU A 39 -9.83 13.06 -2.01
C GLU A 39 -10.25 12.60 -3.41
N ALA A 40 -9.32 12.58 -4.38
CA ALA A 40 -9.60 12.06 -5.73
C ALA A 40 -10.00 10.59 -5.68
N THR A 41 -9.28 9.78 -4.86
CA THR A 41 -9.64 8.36 -4.64
C THR A 41 -11.00 8.21 -3.97
N ALA A 42 -11.31 9.04 -3.00
CA ALA A 42 -12.61 9.05 -2.33
C ALA A 42 -13.77 9.35 -3.30
N LYS A 43 -13.58 10.34 -4.19
CA LYS A 43 -14.54 10.70 -5.24
C LYS A 43 -14.74 9.56 -6.24
N GLU A 44 -13.65 8.92 -6.67
CA GLU A 44 -13.71 7.78 -7.57
C GLU A 44 -14.54 6.65 -6.97
N LEU A 45 -14.21 6.21 -5.74
CA LEU A 45 -14.96 5.16 -5.05
C LEU A 45 -16.45 5.53 -4.90
N ALA A 46 -16.77 6.77 -4.50
CA ALA A 46 -18.15 7.20 -4.36
C ALA A 46 -18.91 7.21 -5.70
N SER A 47 -18.21 7.47 -6.83
CA SER A 47 -18.82 7.54 -8.15
C SER A 47 -19.21 6.18 -8.75
N THR A 48 -18.62 5.08 -8.25
CA THR A 48 -18.88 3.73 -8.78
C THR A 48 -20.32 3.24 -8.52
N GLY A 49 -20.97 3.76 -7.50
CA GLY A 49 -22.28 3.26 -7.03
C GLY A 49 -22.22 1.88 -6.36
N ALA A 50 -21.02 1.35 -6.11
CA ALA A 50 -20.85 0.08 -5.42
C ALA A 50 -21.27 0.18 -3.93
N ASN A 51 -21.69 -0.95 -3.37
CA ASN A 51 -22.08 -1.03 -1.97
C ASN A 51 -20.86 -1.29 -1.09
N TYR A 52 -20.14 -0.23 -0.72
CA TYR A 52 -19.04 -0.34 0.24
C TYR A 52 -19.57 -0.45 1.66
N THR A 53 -19.16 -1.49 2.37
CA THR A 53 -19.68 -1.77 3.72
C THR A 53 -18.60 -1.78 4.80
N ARG A 54 -17.33 -1.73 4.43
CA ARG A 54 -16.22 -1.75 5.38
C ARG A 54 -15.02 -0.97 4.87
N LEU A 55 -14.42 -0.17 5.76
CA LEU A 55 -13.19 0.57 5.51
C LEU A 55 -12.13 0.21 6.56
N ILE A 56 -10.98 -0.25 6.10
CA ILE A 56 -9.86 -0.71 6.93
C ILE A 56 -8.61 0.07 6.54
N SER A 57 -7.78 0.45 7.50
CA SER A 57 -6.52 1.15 7.24
C SER A 57 -5.35 0.48 7.94
N SER A 58 -4.18 0.50 7.33
CA SER A 58 -2.93 0.34 8.05
C SER A 58 -2.84 1.39 9.16
N PRO A 59 -2.19 1.10 10.30
CA PRO A 59 -2.19 2.02 11.46
C PRO A 59 -1.28 3.25 11.29
N LEU A 60 -0.52 3.36 10.19
CA LEU A 60 0.40 4.47 10.00
C LEU A 60 -0.34 5.77 9.65
N LEU A 61 0.19 6.91 10.12
CA LEU A 61 -0.47 8.22 10.00
C LEU A 61 -0.92 8.54 8.57
N ARG A 62 -0.05 8.31 7.57
CA ARG A 62 -0.33 8.58 6.16
C ARG A 62 -1.50 7.77 5.60
N THR A 63 -1.66 6.52 6.05
CA THR A 63 -2.79 5.67 5.62
C THR A 63 -4.09 6.05 6.32
N LEU A 64 -4.04 6.41 7.60
CA LEU A 64 -5.20 6.94 8.32
C LEU A 64 -5.67 8.27 7.71
N GLN A 65 -4.73 9.15 7.35
CA GLN A 65 -5.06 10.41 6.67
C GLN A 65 -5.63 10.19 5.26
N SER A 66 -5.15 9.17 4.54
CA SER A 66 -5.72 8.79 3.23
C SER A 66 -7.10 8.14 3.36
N ALA A 67 -7.35 7.39 4.43
CA ALA A 67 -8.63 6.74 4.69
C ALA A 67 -9.73 7.75 5.08
N ARG A 68 -9.36 8.90 5.67
CA ARG A 68 -10.33 9.88 6.16
C ARG A 68 -11.31 10.40 5.10
N PRO A 69 -10.87 10.95 3.95
CA PRO A 69 -11.81 11.41 2.92
C PRO A 69 -12.65 10.26 2.34
N ILE A 70 -12.12 9.03 2.30
CA ILE A 70 -12.89 7.85 1.90
C ILE A 70 -13.99 7.55 2.92
N ALA A 71 -13.68 7.62 4.21
CA ALA A 71 -14.65 7.43 5.30
C ALA A 71 -15.80 8.44 5.21
N GLU A 72 -15.46 9.71 4.99
CA GLU A 72 -16.42 10.81 4.83
C GLU A 72 -17.31 10.60 3.59
N ALA A 73 -16.71 10.27 2.43
CA ALA A 73 -17.43 10.12 1.17
C ALA A 73 -18.36 8.88 1.15
N LEU A 74 -17.97 7.79 1.82
CA LEU A 74 -18.72 6.53 1.85
C LEU A 74 -19.56 6.37 3.12
N ASN A 75 -19.51 7.33 4.05
CA ASN A 75 -20.16 7.27 5.37
C ASN A 75 -19.81 5.98 6.16
N LEU A 76 -18.52 5.64 6.20
CA LEU A 76 -17.99 4.46 6.88
C LEU A 76 -17.06 4.85 8.02
N SER A 77 -17.05 4.05 9.09
CA SER A 77 -15.99 4.14 10.12
C SER A 77 -14.71 3.43 9.66
N VAL A 78 -13.56 4.00 10.08
CA VAL A 78 -12.24 3.39 9.80
C VAL A 78 -11.88 2.42 10.93
N SER A 79 -11.60 1.17 10.58
CA SER A 79 -10.93 0.22 11.47
C SER A 79 -9.46 0.03 11.07
N THR A 80 -8.60 -0.44 11.98
CA THR A 80 -7.17 -0.65 11.70
C THR A 80 -6.83 -2.13 11.60
N GLU A 81 -5.88 -2.46 10.69
CA GLU A 81 -5.33 -3.81 10.52
C GLU A 81 -3.80 -3.75 10.40
N GLN A 82 -3.10 -4.43 11.31
CA GLN A 82 -1.65 -4.47 11.35
C GLN A 82 -1.03 -5.29 10.20
N LEU A 83 -1.73 -6.29 9.70
CA LEU A 83 -1.21 -7.16 8.66
C LEU A 83 -1.03 -6.45 7.30
N ILE A 84 -1.64 -5.28 7.11
CA ILE A 84 -1.48 -4.48 5.88
C ILE A 84 -0.48 -3.32 6.01
N ILE A 85 0.36 -3.33 7.07
CA ILE A 85 1.39 -2.32 7.31
C ILE A 85 2.56 -2.45 6.31
N GLU A 86 3.31 -1.35 6.12
CA GLU A 86 4.57 -1.35 5.33
C GLU A 86 5.57 -2.39 5.87
N PRO A 87 6.37 -3.06 5.02
CA PRO A 87 7.46 -3.93 5.49
C PRO A 87 8.49 -3.17 6.31
N THR A 88 9.18 -3.89 7.19
CA THR A 88 10.36 -3.36 7.87
C THR A 88 11.54 -3.25 6.90
N ASN A 89 12.40 -2.25 7.12
CA ASN A 89 13.63 -2.06 6.36
C ASN A 89 14.75 -1.52 7.27
N ILE A 90 15.94 -2.12 7.21
CA ILE A 90 17.09 -1.70 8.03
C ILE A 90 17.62 -0.29 7.69
N PHE A 91 17.19 0.28 6.56
CA PHE A 91 17.56 1.62 6.13
C PHE A 91 16.56 2.70 6.55
N GLU A 92 15.55 2.35 7.35
CA GLU A 92 14.59 3.34 7.87
C GLU A 92 15.30 4.51 8.57
N GLY A 93 14.88 5.73 8.24
CA GLY A 93 15.47 6.97 8.74
C GLY A 93 16.74 7.42 8.01
N LYS A 94 17.21 6.67 7.00
CA LYS A 94 18.42 7.01 6.24
C LYS A 94 18.07 7.41 4.80
N LYS A 95 18.90 8.25 4.22
CA LYS A 95 18.89 8.47 2.76
C LYS A 95 19.45 7.23 2.11
N VAL A 96 18.67 6.61 1.22
CA VAL A 96 19.15 5.44 0.47
C VAL A 96 19.91 5.91 -0.77
N GLY A 97 21.23 5.71 -0.77
CA GLY A 97 22.09 6.10 -1.86
C GLY A 97 23.48 5.45 -1.73
N LEU A 98 24.27 5.54 -2.79
CA LEU A 98 25.65 5.03 -2.79
C LEU A 98 26.48 5.57 -1.62
N GLU A 99 26.28 6.84 -1.25
CA GLU A 99 26.97 7.49 -0.12
C GLU A 99 26.68 6.78 1.21
N THR A 100 25.44 6.37 1.46
CA THR A 100 25.05 5.66 2.68
C THR A 100 25.68 4.27 2.75
N VAL A 101 25.77 3.59 1.61
CA VAL A 101 26.40 2.25 1.51
C VAL A 101 27.92 2.36 1.67
N LEU A 102 28.55 3.37 1.05
CA LEU A 102 30.00 3.62 1.15
C LEU A 102 30.41 4.05 2.56
N ALA A 103 29.58 4.84 3.25
CA ALA A 103 29.84 5.27 4.62
C ALA A 103 29.79 4.11 5.64
N ASN A 104 29.14 2.99 5.30
CA ASN A 104 29.09 1.81 6.16
C ASN A 104 29.14 0.51 5.34
N PRO A 105 30.34 -0.05 5.10
CA PRO A 105 30.53 -1.27 4.32
C PRO A 105 29.77 -2.49 4.84
N ALA A 106 29.37 -2.49 6.12
CA ALA A 106 28.52 -3.54 6.69
C ALA A 106 27.14 -3.63 6.00
N TYR A 107 26.69 -2.58 5.33
CA TYR A 107 25.45 -2.64 4.54
C TYR A 107 25.61 -3.48 3.26
N LEU A 108 26.81 -3.55 2.67
CA LEU A 108 27.07 -4.44 1.55
C LEU A 108 26.85 -5.90 1.93
N LEU A 109 27.23 -6.29 3.15
CA LEU A 109 26.99 -7.62 3.67
C LEU A 109 25.49 -7.90 3.87
N LYS A 110 24.64 -6.87 3.99
CA LYS A 110 23.19 -7.00 4.13
C LYS A 110 22.44 -6.91 2.79
N LEU A 111 23.12 -6.51 1.72
CA LEU A 111 22.56 -6.44 0.36
C LEU A 111 22.88 -7.67 -0.49
N TYR A 112 23.34 -8.76 0.13
CA TYR A 112 23.87 -9.93 -0.59
C TYR A 112 22.80 -10.73 -1.36
N ASN A 113 21.51 -10.63 -1.00
CA ASN A 113 20.48 -11.42 -1.62
C ASN A 113 19.29 -10.57 -2.10
N PRO A 114 19.31 -10.11 -3.36
CA PRO A 114 18.21 -9.32 -3.94
C PRO A 114 16.94 -10.15 -4.18
N LEU A 115 17.06 -11.48 -4.28
CA LEU A 115 15.92 -12.37 -4.52
C LEU A 115 15.06 -12.57 -3.25
N GLN A 116 15.70 -12.45 -2.10
CA GLN A 116 15.05 -12.49 -0.79
C GLN A 116 15.64 -11.36 0.02
N PRO A 117 14.96 -10.20 0.13
CA PRO A 117 15.57 -8.99 0.67
C PRO A 117 16.10 -9.23 2.07
N SER A 118 17.45 -9.28 2.18
CA SER A 118 18.16 -9.43 3.45
C SER A 118 18.19 -8.14 4.27
N TRP A 119 17.68 -7.06 3.69
CA TRP A 119 17.56 -5.74 4.32
C TRP A 119 16.17 -5.41 4.84
N GLY A 120 15.20 -6.33 4.71
CA GLY A 120 13.82 -6.09 5.14
C GLY A 120 13.00 -7.37 5.30
N GLU A 121 11.70 -7.21 5.41
CA GLU A 121 10.76 -8.33 5.50
C GLU A 121 10.75 -9.15 4.20
N PRO A 122 10.90 -10.49 4.25
CA PRO A 122 10.86 -11.33 3.06
C PRO A 122 9.54 -11.21 2.28
N TYR A 123 9.59 -11.09 0.96
CA TYR A 123 8.41 -10.94 0.10
C TYR A 123 7.34 -12.01 0.35
N LYS A 124 7.72 -13.27 0.60
CA LYS A 124 6.77 -14.35 0.91
C LYS A 124 6.00 -14.09 2.21
N GLN A 125 6.63 -13.48 3.21
CA GLN A 125 5.95 -13.12 4.47
C GLN A 125 4.98 -11.96 4.24
N ILE A 126 5.36 -10.96 3.43
CA ILE A 126 4.49 -9.86 3.03
C ILE A 126 3.23 -10.41 2.34
N VAL A 127 3.40 -11.29 1.35
CA VAL A 127 2.27 -11.93 0.64
C VAL A 127 1.40 -12.73 1.60
N ALA A 128 2.00 -13.51 2.51
CA ALA A 128 1.25 -14.34 3.45
C ALA A 128 0.36 -13.49 4.38
N ARG A 129 0.92 -12.45 5.04
CA ARG A 129 0.15 -11.58 5.93
C ARG A 129 -0.90 -10.75 5.20
N MET A 130 -0.59 -10.24 4.01
CA MET A 130 -1.55 -9.51 3.19
C MET A 130 -2.71 -10.40 2.75
N THR A 131 -2.42 -11.62 2.29
CA THR A 131 -3.45 -12.60 1.91
C THR A 131 -4.34 -12.94 3.10
N GLU A 132 -3.76 -13.13 4.28
CA GLU A 132 -4.50 -13.37 5.52
C GLU A 132 -5.43 -12.20 5.86
N ALA A 133 -4.94 -10.94 5.79
CA ALA A 133 -5.75 -9.76 6.04
C ALA A 133 -6.93 -9.67 5.06
N LEU A 134 -6.67 -9.89 3.76
CA LEU A 134 -7.73 -9.88 2.76
C LEU A 134 -8.75 -10.99 2.99
N ARG A 135 -8.27 -12.20 3.34
CA ARG A 135 -9.15 -13.34 3.64
C ARG A 135 -10.07 -13.03 4.83
N ARG A 136 -9.51 -12.52 5.93
CA ARG A 136 -10.30 -12.10 7.09
C ARG A 136 -11.32 -11.01 6.72
N ALA A 137 -10.91 -10.00 5.98
CA ALA A 137 -11.82 -8.94 5.54
C ALA A 137 -12.94 -9.49 4.65
N TRP A 138 -12.61 -10.40 3.74
CA TRP A 138 -13.56 -11.07 2.85
C TRP A 138 -14.60 -11.89 3.62
N ASP A 139 -14.13 -12.79 4.49
CA ASP A 139 -14.99 -13.75 5.20
C ASP A 139 -15.87 -13.08 6.29
N GLN A 140 -15.34 -12.03 6.93
CA GLN A 140 -16.03 -11.31 8.01
C GLN A 140 -16.97 -10.22 7.51
N THR A 141 -17.01 -9.92 6.22
CA THR A 141 -17.89 -8.91 5.64
C THR A 141 -19.11 -9.63 5.04
N PRO A 142 -20.30 -9.49 5.62
CA PRO A 142 -21.46 -10.31 5.24
C PRO A 142 -22.02 -9.98 3.85
N SER A 143 -21.72 -8.79 3.31
CA SER A 143 -22.14 -8.37 1.96
C SER A 143 -21.39 -7.12 1.53
N GLY A 144 -21.39 -6.83 0.22
CA GLY A 144 -20.81 -5.60 -0.34
C GLY A 144 -19.30 -5.69 -0.55
N GLU A 145 -18.65 -4.53 -0.65
CA GLU A 145 -17.24 -4.39 -0.98
C GLU A 145 -16.47 -3.77 0.17
N VAL A 146 -15.17 -4.10 0.25
CA VAL A 146 -14.27 -3.63 1.31
C VAL A 146 -13.21 -2.72 0.70
N VAL A 147 -12.94 -1.58 1.34
CA VAL A 147 -11.79 -0.72 1.02
C VAL A 147 -10.72 -0.90 2.10
N MET A 148 -9.47 -1.10 1.68
CA MET A 148 -8.32 -1.26 2.58
C MET A 148 -7.19 -0.32 2.16
N VAL A 149 -6.81 0.63 3.03
CA VAL A 149 -5.73 1.59 2.74
C VAL A 149 -4.41 1.05 3.26
N SER A 150 -3.45 0.90 2.36
CA SER A 150 -2.15 0.26 2.62
C SER A 150 -1.00 1.00 1.92
N HIS A 151 0.06 0.30 1.56
CA HIS A 151 1.32 0.84 1.07
C HIS A 151 1.77 0.16 -0.23
N GLN A 152 2.76 0.75 -0.90
CA GLN A 152 3.20 0.31 -2.22
C GLN A 152 3.68 -1.13 -2.25
N LEU A 153 4.67 -1.48 -1.42
CA LEU A 153 5.31 -2.80 -1.51
C LEU A 153 4.35 -3.95 -1.11
N PRO A 154 3.52 -3.83 -0.06
CA PRO A 154 2.52 -4.84 0.24
C PRO A 154 1.52 -5.07 -0.90
N ILE A 155 0.97 -4.01 -1.48
CA ILE A 155 0.01 -4.10 -2.60
C ILE A 155 0.68 -4.73 -3.83
N TRP A 156 1.88 -4.26 -4.18
CA TRP A 156 2.62 -4.77 -5.33
C TRP A 156 3.02 -6.23 -5.18
N SER A 157 3.48 -6.64 -3.99
CA SER A 157 3.80 -8.04 -3.70
C SER A 157 2.59 -8.96 -3.89
N LEU A 158 1.42 -8.48 -3.48
CA LEU A 158 0.18 -9.21 -3.64
C LEU A 158 -0.24 -9.32 -5.12
N HIS A 159 -0.09 -8.22 -5.89
CA HIS A 159 -0.28 -8.21 -7.34
C HIS A 159 0.59 -9.29 -8.03
N LEU A 160 1.89 -9.32 -7.72
CA LEU A 160 2.81 -10.31 -8.31
C LEU A 160 2.41 -11.74 -7.95
N ALA A 161 2.04 -11.98 -6.70
CA ALA A 161 1.59 -13.30 -6.23
C ALA A 161 0.29 -13.74 -6.92
N ALA A 162 -0.70 -12.85 -7.03
CA ALA A 162 -1.96 -13.13 -7.72
C ALA A 162 -1.76 -13.41 -9.22
N ALA A 163 -0.79 -12.74 -9.85
CA ALA A 163 -0.42 -12.96 -11.25
C ALA A 163 0.51 -14.18 -11.47
N GLY A 164 0.90 -14.90 -10.41
CA GLY A 164 1.86 -16.01 -10.49
C GLY A 164 3.27 -15.60 -10.92
N LYS A 165 3.64 -14.35 -10.73
CA LYS A 165 4.94 -13.78 -11.13
C LYS A 165 5.98 -13.92 -10.01
N PRO A 166 7.29 -13.90 -10.34
CA PRO A 166 8.36 -13.80 -9.35
C PRO A 166 8.16 -12.58 -8.45
N LEU A 167 8.37 -12.75 -7.14
CA LEU A 167 8.17 -11.66 -6.18
C LEU A 167 9.33 -10.64 -6.17
N TRP A 168 10.52 -11.06 -6.60
CA TRP A 168 11.64 -10.13 -6.81
C TRP A 168 11.38 -9.25 -8.03
N HIS A 169 11.65 -7.97 -7.96
CA HIS A 169 11.37 -7.01 -9.03
C HIS A 169 12.19 -5.74 -8.87
N ASP A 170 12.33 -4.97 -9.93
CA ASP A 170 12.85 -3.60 -9.88
C ASP A 170 11.79 -2.68 -9.25
N PRO A 171 12.09 -1.99 -8.14
CA PRO A 171 11.13 -1.09 -7.49
C PRO A 171 10.55 -0.01 -8.42
N ARG A 172 11.30 0.40 -9.44
CA ARG A 172 10.90 1.44 -10.40
C ARG A 172 9.79 0.98 -11.35
N THR A 173 9.54 -0.33 -11.44
CA THR A 173 8.53 -0.91 -12.33
C THR A 173 7.19 -1.17 -11.65
N ARG A 174 7.04 -0.76 -10.39
CA ARG A 174 5.82 -1.00 -9.62
C ARG A 174 4.65 -0.19 -10.15
N ARG A 175 3.63 -0.87 -10.66
CA ARG A 175 2.33 -0.27 -10.98
C ARG A 175 1.49 -0.19 -9.70
N CYS A 176 1.82 0.71 -8.83
CA CYS A 176 1.10 1.02 -7.59
C CYS A 176 1.38 2.47 -7.25
N ASP A 177 0.72 3.37 -7.98
CA ASP A 177 0.91 4.81 -7.88
C ASP A 177 0.30 5.37 -6.59
N LEU A 178 0.70 6.59 -6.19
CA LEU A 178 0.14 7.27 -5.01
C LEU A 178 -1.37 7.42 -5.16
N SER A 179 -2.12 6.99 -4.16
CA SER A 179 -3.60 6.98 -4.13
C SER A 179 -4.26 6.14 -5.23
N SER A 180 -3.53 5.21 -5.86
CA SER A 180 -4.11 4.24 -6.79
C SER A 180 -4.92 3.17 -6.06
N ILE A 181 -5.83 2.54 -6.78
CA ILE A 181 -6.71 1.47 -6.34
C ILE A 181 -6.36 0.19 -7.09
N THR A 182 -6.07 -0.89 -6.39
CA THR A 182 -5.92 -2.23 -6.96
C THR A 182 -6.99 -3.13 -6.38
N SER A 183 -7.84 -3.71 -7.22
CA SER A 183 -9.03 -4.45 -6.78
C SER A 183 -8.82 -5.96 -6.93
N PHE A 184 -9.26 -6.70 -5.92
CA PHE A 184 -9.11 -8.16 -5.83
C PHE A 184 -10.43 -8.85 -5.52
N GLU A 185 -10.56 -10.07 -6.01
CA GLU A 185 -11.65 -11.00 -5.68
C GLU A 185 -11.08 -12.36 -5.29
N PHE A 186 -11.80 -13.11 -4.45
CA PHE A 186 -11.52 -14.51 -4.25
C PHE A 186 -12.41 -15.36 -5.17
N ARG A 187 -11.78 -16.01 -6.18
CA ARG A 187 -12.44 -16.94 -7.10
C ARG A 187 -11.90 -18.35 -6.87
N ASN A 188 -12.76 -19.28 -6.54
CA ASN A 188 -12.37 -20.67 -6.21
C ASN A 188 -11.22 -20.72 -5.19
N ASN A 189 -11.31 -19.94 -4.14
CA ASN A 189 -10.32 -19.82 -3.08
C ASN A 189 -8.97 -19.20 -3.48
N LYS A 190 -8.82 -18.72 -4.72
CA LYS A 190 -7.63 -18.04 -5.21
C LYS A 190 -7.88 -16.55 -5.29
N LEU A 191 -6.88 -15.77 -4.87
CA LEU A 191 -6.91 -14.32 -5.01
C LEU A 191 -6.60 -13.96 -6.47
N VAL A 192 -7.46 -13.13 -7.06
CA VAL A 192 -7.35 -12.66 -8.45
C VAL A 192 -7.46 -11.16 -8.45
N GLU A 193 -6.52 -10.47 -9.08
CA GLU A 193 -6.65 -9.05 -9.38
C GLU A 193 -7.64 -8.86 -10.53
N VAL A 194 -8.61 -7.99 -10.34
CA VAL A 194 -9.70 -7.76 -11.30
C VAL A 194 -9.71 -6.37 -11.91
N ASP A 195 -9.06 -5.39 -11.25
CA ASP A 195 -9.04 -4.02 -11.74
C ASP A 195 -7.87 -3.21 -11.14
N TYR A 196 -7.45 -2.16 -11.87
CA TYR A 196 -6.52 -1.15 -11.41
C TYR A 196 -6.96 0.23 -11.90
N CYS A 197 -7.08 1.18 -10.99
CA CYS A 197 -7.44 2.55 -11.27
C CYS A 197 -6.45 3.53 -10.62
N ASP A 198 -6.14 4.64 -11.31
CA ASP A 198 -5.31 5.74 -10.81
C ASP A 198 -6.10 7.06 -10.83
N PRO A 199 -6.95 7.30 -9.82
CA PRO A 199 -7.78 8.50 -9.75
C PRO A 199 -6.96 9.80 -9.61
N ALA A 200 -5.76 9.69 -9.04
CA ALA A 200 -4.86 10.83 -8.80
C ALA A 200 -3.88 11.09 -9.96
N LYS A 201 -4.03 10.44 -11.12
CA LYS A 201 -3.10 10.51 -12.26
C LYS A 201 -2.76 11.96 -12.67
N ALA A 202 -3.73 12.84 -12.70
CA ALA A 202 -3.53 14.25 -13.07
C ALA A 202 -2.69 15.04 -12.04
N LEU A 203 -2.68 14.62 -10.77
CA LEU A 203 -1.93 15.24 -9.68
C LEU A 203 -0.50 14.69 -9.58
N ARG A 204 -0.24 13.49 -10.10
CA ARG A 204 1.03 12.76 -9.99
C ARG A 204 2.22 13.51 -10.59
N THR A 205 2.04 14.29 -11.65
CA THR A 205 3.12 15.06 -12.27
C THR A 205 3.76 16.10 -11.36
N LYS A 206 3.09 16.46 -10.25
CA LYS A 206 3.55 17.42 -9.24
C LYS A 206 4.05 16.73 -7.98
N ALA A 207 3.90 15.41 -7.88
CA ALA A 207 4.19 14.65 -6.68
C ALA A 207 5.62 14.12 -6.67
N VAL A 208 6.18 14.00 -5.46
CA VAL A 208 7.45 13.34 -5.19
C VAL A 208 7.16 11.99 -4.52
N ASP A 209 7.42 10.90 -5.26
CA ASP A 209 7.28 9.52 -4.73
C ASP A 209 8.64 9.03 -4.21
N SER A 210 9.04 9.49 -3.03
CA SER A 210 10.31 9.18 -2.39
C SER A 210 10.12 8.58 -1.00
N GLY A 211 11.01 7.64 -0.64
CA GLY A 211 11.07 7.08 0.71
C GLY A 211 10.09 5.92 0.99
N ALA A 212 9.34 5.46 0.00
CA ALA A 212 8.72 4.14 0.05
C ALA A 212 9.77 3.06 -0.21
N VAL A 213 9.64 1.90 0.44
CA VAL A 213 10.61 0.77 0.38
C VAL A 213 10.74 0.19 -1.01
#